data_40377a119bc7a666e929a1531ca62a8b
#
_entry.id   40377a119bc7a666e929a1531ca62a8b
#
_cell.length_a   1.000
_cell.length_b   1.000
_cell.length_c   1.000
_cell.angle_alpha   90.00
_cell.angle_beta   90.00
_cell.angle_gamma   90.00
#
_symmetry.space_group_name_H-M   'P 1'
#
loop_
_entity.id
_entity.type
_entity.pdbx_description
1 polymer ?
#
loop_
_entity_poly.entity_id
_entity_poly.type
_entity_poly.pdbx_seq_one_letter_code
_entity_poly.pdbx_strand_id
1 'polypeptide(L)'
;MLNPLSYIDALQVRDVSFKSVRNALKNHDLPVSTGWQQTVAKIIPELKKKDTKDACAASLVLIHNEMTLYCDKVVKIYEVDAGLINLLIGAMSKGFVDKGSVYTKGFPFPLALDELLKAPLDIICAAQWDEKDRSNFMMCSKQYITEREELPGDSLDDDATKDFGVFDELIGIRRRPIQLYDVVSLLPDEGLIEIRLDGVKKFNADDISRRMRRIEQLVSQFAAKNIGTPDILGTKLNFYPAIKKLYDTNDGVVGELGHVTDAAGIYREKMRHKSRDVRLDPYHHGGTVAVVDLNAYSISKHWPSPAGNGEPEISIPAHFSIASDKNPVIDILHVLNCTSQEDYDFVLDKVL
;
A
#
# COMPACT_ATOMS: atom_id res chain seq x y z
N MET A 1 -19.85 5.20 -22.52
CA MET A 1 -18.98 4.19 -21.90
C MET A 1 -17.62 4.84 -21.65
N LEU A 2 -17.05 4.66 -20.47
CA LEU A 2 -15.70 5.13 -20.17
C LEU A 2 -14.68 4.42 -21.09
N ASN A 3 -13.61 5.14 -21.46
CA ASN A 3 -12.53 4.53 -22.25
C ASN A 3 -11.79 3.49 -21.38
N PRO A 4 -11.72 2.21 -21.76
CA PRO A 4 -11.03 1.19 -20.96
C PRO A 4 -9.56 1.50 -20.68
N LEU A 5 -8.87 2.22 -21.57
CA LEU A 5 -7.47 2.63 -21.35
C LEU A 5 -7.30 3.60 -20.18
N SER A 6 -8.34 4.39 -19.85
CA SER A 6 -8.28 5.32 -18.71
C SER A 6 -8.00 4.60 -17.38
N TYR A 7 -8.31 3.31 -17.24
CA TYR A 7 -8.01 2.52 -16.05
C TYR A 7 -6.50 2.25 -15.91
N ILE A 8 -5.79 2.02 -17.01
CA ILE A 8 -4.32 1.88 -17.00
C ILE A 8 -3.67 3.25 -16.77
N ASP A 9 -4.16 4.28 -17.46
CA ASP A 9 -3.64 5.65 -17.30
C ASP A 9 -3.78 6.12 -15.85
N ALA A 10 -4.89 5.79 -15.17
CA ALA A 10 -5.10 6.10 -13.77
C ALA A 10 -4.04 5.46 -12.85
N LEU A 11 -3.68 4.20 -13.09
CA LEU A 11 -2.62 3.52 -12.32
C LEU A 11 -1.26 4.18 -12.55
N GLN A 12 -0.97 4.62 -13.78
CA GLN A 12 0.26 5.34 -14.09
C GLN A 12 0.31 6.72 -13.42
N VAL A 13 -0.77 7.50 -13.48
CA VAL A 13 -0.89 8.83 -12.82
C VAL A 13 -0.69 8.72 -11.31
N ARG A 14 -1.14 7.63 -10.69
CA ARG A 14 -0.97 7.33 -9.27
C ARG A 14 0.44 6.82 -8.91
N ASP A 15 1.34 6.70 -9.86
CA ASP A 15 2.68 6.11 -9.69
C ASP A 15 2.63 4.67 -9.13
N VAL A 16 1.66 3.87 -9.52
CA VAL A 16 1.65 2.44 -9.19
C VAL A 16 2.81 1.75 -9.91
N SER A 17 3.47 0.82 -9.23
CA SER A 17 4.63 0.10 -9.79
C SER A 17 4.28 -0.56 -11.12
N PHE A 18 4.98 -0.20 -12.21
CA PHE A 18 4.77 -0.87 -13.51
C PHE A 18 5.02 -2.38 -13.43
N LYS A 19 5.96 -2.84 -12.58
CA LYS A 19 6.19 -4.28 -12.36
C LYS A 19 4.93 -4.96 -11.84
N SER A 20 4.26 -4.36 -10.85
CA SER A 20 3.01 -4.90 -10.27
C SER A 20 1.87 -4.90 -11.29
N VAL A 21 1.67 -3.78 -12.00
CA VAL A 21 0.65 -3.68 -13.07
C VAL A 21 0.92 -4.69 -14.20
N ARG A 22 2.18 -4.86 -14.61
CA ARG A 22 2.57 -5.86 -15.62
C ARG A 22 2.25 -7.28 -15.18
N ASN A 23 2.45 -7.61 -13.91
CA ASN A 23 2.09 -8.92 -13.37
C ASN A 23 0.57 -9.11 -13.34
N ALA A 24 -0.19 -8.12 -12.89
CA ALA A 24 -1.65 -8.15 -12.92
C ALA A 24 -2.19 -8.35 -14.35
N LEU A 25 -1.65 -7.62 -15.34
CA LEU A 25 -2.02 -7.79 -16.75
C LEU A 25 -1.76 -9.22 -17.24
N LYS A 26 -0.62 -9.83 -16.86
CA LYS A 26 -0.29 -11.23 -17.21
C LYS A 26 -1.25 -12.23 -16.56
N ASN A 27 -1.64 -11.99 -15.30
CA ASN A 27 -2.58 -12.85 -14.58
C ASN A 27 -3.98 -12.84 -15.22
N HIS A 28 -4.27 -11.84 -16.03
CA HIS A 28 -5.49 -11.73 -16.83
C HIS A 28 -5.27 -11.98 -18.35
N ASP A 29 -4.18 -12.67 -18.72
CA ASP A 29 -3.83 -13.01 -20.09
C ASP A 29 -3.76 -11.81 -21.07
N LEU A 30 -3.53 -10.60 -20.54
CA LEU A 30 -3.40 -9.41 -21.34
C LEU A 30 -1.96 -9.22 -21.84
N PRO A 31 -1.78 -8.68 -23.07
CA PRO A 31 -0.46 -8.49 -23.63
C PRO A 31 0.33 -7.41 -22.89
N VAL A 32 1.61 -7.70 -22.63
CA VAL A 32 2.52 -6.82 -21.90
C VAL A 32 3.81 -6.52 -22.67
N SER A 33 4.52 -5.46 -22.27
CA SER A 33 5.84 -5.11 -22.79
C SER A 33 6.77 -4.64 -21.67
N THR A 34 7.85 -3.93 -22.01
CA THR A 34 8.88 -3.47 -21.06
C THR A 34 8.53 -2.14 -20.36
N GLY A 35 7.53 -1.41 -20.85
CA GLY A 35 7.09 -0.12 -20.30
C GLY A 35 5.63 0.16 -20.57
N TRP A 36 5.14 1.26 -19.98
CA TRP A 36 3.74 1.68 -20.05
C TRP A 36 3.26 1.86 -21.49
N GLN A 37 3.92 2.71 -22.26
CA GLN A 37 3.51 3.05 -23.64
C GLN A 37 3.47 1.83 -24.55
N GLN A 38 4.51 0.99 -24.52
CA GLN A 38 4.58 -0.23 -25.32
C GLN A 38 3.52 -1.26 -24.89
N THR A 39 3.17 -1.32 -23.61
CA THR A 39 2.11 -2.21 -23.12
C THR A 39 0.75 -1.72 -23.60
N VAL A 40 0.43 -0.42 -23.45
CA VAL A 40 -0.81 0.18 -23.97
C VAL A 40 -0.93 -0.04 -25.47
N ALA A 41 0.15 0.14 -26.24
CA ALA A 41 0.16 -0.10 -27.69
C ALA A 41 -0.20 -1.55 -28.06
N LYS A 42 0.13 -2.54 -27.22
CA LYS A 42 -0.25 -3.95 -27.41
C LYS A 42 -1.70 -4.25 -26.97
N ILE A 43 -2.26 -3.52 -26.02
CA ILE A 43 -3.64 -3.69 -25.54
C ILE A 43 -4.64 -3.06 -26.52
N ILE A 44 -4.31 -1.95 -27.18
CA ILE A 44 -5.20 -1.27 -28.12
C ILE A 44 -5.79 -2.20 -29.20
N PRO A 45 -5.02 -3.09 -29.86
CA PRO A 45 -5.57 -4.05 -30.83
C PRO A 45 -6.61 -5.00 -30.20
N GLU A 46 -6.40 -5.46 -28.95
CA GLU A 46 -7.35 -6.36 -28.26
C GLU A 46 -8.69 -5.67 -27.99
N LEU A 47 -8.67 -4.38 -27.64
CA LEU A 47 -9.88 -3.56 -27.46
C LEU A 47 -10.61 -3.25 -28.78
N LYS A 48 -9.99 -3.48 -29.95
CA LYS A 48 -10.62 -3.29 -31.26
C LYS A 48 -11.18 -4.57 -31.85
N LYS A 49 -10.70 -5.74 -31.44
CA LYS A 49 -11.19 -7.05 -31.92
C LYS A 49 -12.55 -7.36 -31.30
N LYS A 50 -13.51 -7.79 -32.13
CA LYS A 50 -14.88 -8.10 -31.68
C LYS A 50 -14.92 -9.18 -30.60
N ASP A 51 -14.03 -10.17 -30.68
CA ASP A 51 -14.05 -11.35 -29.82
C ASP A 51 -13.37 -11.13 -28.46
N THR A 52 -12.43 -10.17 -28.35
CA THR A 52 -11.63 -9.93 -27.13
C THR A 52 -11.97 -8.62 -26.44
N LYS A 53 -12.64 -7.69 -27.10
CA LYS A 53 -12.90 -6.33 -26.62
C LYS A 53 -13.54 -6.27 -25.23
N ASP A 54 -14.64 -6.98 -25.05
CA ASP A 54 -15.42 -6.89 -23.80
C ASP A 54 -14.68 -7.56 -22.64
N ALA A 55 -14.04 -8.70 -22.89
CA ALA A 55 -13.21 -9.39 -21.90
C ALA A 55 -12.00 -8.52 -21.51
N CYS A 56 -11.29 -7.95 -22.48
CA CYS A 56 -10.17 -7.07 -22.24
C CYS A 56 -10.59 -5.84 -21.42
N ALA A 57 -11.70 -5.20 -21.78
CA ALA A 57 -12.22 -4.04 -21.04
C ALA A 57 -12.60 -4.40 -19.61
N ALA A 58 -13.25 -5.54 -19.37
CA ALA A 58 -13.61 -6.02 -18.05
C ALA A 58 -12.35 -6.31 -17.21
N SER A 59 -11.34 -6.96 -17.77
CA SER A 59 -10.06 -7.22 -17.09
C SER A 59 -9.37 -5.92 -16.68
N LEU A 60 -9.36 -4.88 -17.51
CA LEU A 60 -8.76 -3.60 -17.16
C LEU A 60 -9.46 -2.91 -15.97
N VAL A 61 -10.80 -2.99 -15.92
CA VAL A 61 -11.59 -2.49 -14.78
C VAL A 61 -11.22 -3.27 -13.52
N LEU A 62 -11.20 -4.60 -13.59
CA LEU A 62 -10.90 -5.46 -12.45
C LEU A 62 -9.49 -5.20 -11.91
N ILE A 63 -8.48 -5.20 -12.80
CA ILE A 63 -7.09 -4.89 -12.44
C ILE A 63 -6.98 -3.54 -11.74
N HIS A 64 -7.62 -2.49 -12.28
CA HIS A 64 -7.59 -1.18 -11.65
C HIS A 64 -8.19 -1.20 -10.24
N ASN A 65 -9.32 -1.89 -10.05
CA ASN A 65 -10.01 -1.96 -8.77
C ASN A 65 -9.15 -2.73 -7.75
N GLU A 66 -8.67 -3.89 -8.10
CA GLU A 66 -7.80 -4.71 -7.24
C GLU A 66 -6.49 -3.99 -6.88
N MET A 67 -5.82 -3.38 -7.85
CA MET A 67 -4.61 -2.59 -7.61
C MET A 67 -4.89 -1.38 -6.70
N THR A 68 -6.09 -0.81 -6.76
CA THR A 68 -6.49 0.30 -5.89
C THR A 68 -6.75 -0.16 -4.46
N LEU A 69 -7.36 -1.32 -4.28
CA LEU A 69 -7.71 -1.86 -2.97
C LEU A 69 -6.52 -2.51 -2.26
N TYR A 70 -5.63 -3.21 -2.99
CA TYR A 70 -4.72 -4.18 -2.41
C TYR A 70 -3.24 -3.94 -2.68
N CYS A 71 -2.86 -3.17 -3.72
CA CYS A 71 -1.45 -2.98 -4.08
C CYS A 71 -0.75 -1.98 -3.17
N ASP A 72 0.38 -2.38 -2.58
CA ASP A 72 1.29 -1.56 -1.76
C ASP A 72 0.55 -0.74 -0.68
N LYS A 73 0.10 -1.41 0.39
CA LYS A 73 -0.64 -0.82 1.52
C LYS A 73 0.11 -0.86 2.84
N VAL A 74 -0.03 0.20 3.64
CA VAL A 74 0.24 0.15 5.08
C VAL A 74 -1.05 -0.24 5.76
N VAL A 75 -1.02 -1.31 6.54
CA VAL A 75 -2.22 -1.95 7.08
C VAL A 75 -2.20 -1.91 8.59
N LYS A 76 -3.36 -1.57 9.17
CA LYS A 76 -3.65 -1.67 10.58
C LYS A 76 -5.00 -2.37 10.75
N ILE A 77 -5.06 -3.32 11.69
CA ILE A 77 -6.21 -4.21 11.87
C ILE A 77 -6.73 -4.12 13.30
N TYR A 78 -8.06 -4.17 13.43
CA TYR A 78 -8.77 -4.12 14.70
C TYR A 78 -9.71 -5.31 14.81
N GLU A 79 -9.71 -5.98 15.96
CA GLU A 79 -10.72 -6.97 16.33
C GLU A 79 -11.96 -6.24 16.86
N VAL A 80 -13.11 -6.54 16.28
CA VAL A 80 -14.38 -5.88 16.59
C VAL A 80 -15.50 -6.92 16.52
N ASP A 81 -16.52 -6.77 17.39
CA ASP A 81 -17.70 -7.63 17.37
C ASP A 81 -18.40 -7.58 16.00
N ALA A 82 -18.72 -8.76 15.47
CA ALA A 82 -19.36 -8.90 14.14
C ALA A 82 -20.69 -8.16 14.03
N GLY A 83 -21.48 -8.13 15.11
CA GLY A 83 -22.75 -7.40 15.16
C GLY A 83 -22.53 -5.89 15.06
N LEU A 84 -21.50 -5.36 15.72
CA LEU A 84 -21.12 -3.95 15.60
C LEU A 84 -20.62 -3.61 14.20
N ILE A 85 -19.83 -4.50 13.57
CA ILE A 85 -19.38 -4.32 12.18
C ILE A 85 -20.57 -4.24 11.24
N ASN A 86 -21.56 -5.14 11.35
CA ASN A 86 -22.76 -5.13 10.53
C ASN A 86 -23.60 -3.84 10.71
N LEU A 87 -23.72 -3.36 11.94
CA LEU A 87 -24.38 -2.08 12.22
C LEU A 87 -23.62 -0.91 11.58
N LEU A 88 -22.29 -0.93 11.65
CA LEU A 88 -21.45 0.09 11.05
C LEU A 88 -21.57 0.08 9.52
N ILE A 89 -21.53 -1.09 8.86
CA ILE A 89 -21.75 -1.23 7.40
C ILE A 89 -23.10 -0.60 7.03
N GLY A 90 -24.17 -0.98 7.75
CA GLY A 90 -25.52 -0.47 7.48
C GLY A 90 -25.65 1.05 7.63
N ALA A 91 -24.91 1.65 8.57
CA ALA A 91 -24.88 3.10 8.76
C ALA A 91 -24.00 3.80 7.70
N MET A 92 -22.78 3.27 7.43
CA MET A 92 -21.85 3.86 6.47
C MET A 92 -22.38 3.82 5.04
N SER A 93 -23.06 2.75 4.63
CA SER A 93 -23.69 2.64 3.31
C SER A 93 -24.76 3.71 3.06
N LYS A 94 -25.40 4.23 4.14
CA LYS A 94 -26.43 5.26 4.03
C LYS A 94 -25.88 6.68 3.96
N GLY A 95 -24.72 6.95 4.58
CA GLY A 95 -24.33 8.34 4.75
C GLY A 95 -22.84 8.63 4.97
N PHE A 96 -21.92 7.68 4.75
CA PHE A 96 -20.49 7.93 4.90
C PHE A 96 -19.85 8.49 3.63
N VAL A 97 -20.36 8.09 2.45
CA VAL A 97 -19.92 8.62 1.16
C VAL A 97 -20.40 10.06 0.98
N ASP A 98 -19.49 10.99 0.80
CA ASP A 98 -19.79 12.40 0.48
C ASP A 98 -20.05 12.57 -1.03
N LYS A 99 -21.33 12.48 -1.40
CA LYS A 99 -21.81 12.61 -2.80
C LYS A 99 -21.54 13.99 -3.42
N GLY A 100 -21.26 15.01 -2.62
CA GLY A 100 -21.00 16.39 -3.07
C GLY A 100 -19.53 16.61 -3.46
N SER A 101 -18.62 15.78 -2.96
CA SER A 101 -17.19 15.94 -3.11
C SER A 101 -16.70 15.83 -4.55
N VAL A 102 -15.66 16.61 -4.88
CA VAL A 102 -14.96 16.49 -6.16
C VAL A 102 -14.32 15.12 -6.32
N TYR A 103 -13.85 14.49 -5.22
CA TYR A 103 -13.30 13.14 -5.25
C TYR A 103 -14.33 12.10 -5.66
N THR A 104 -15.56 12.18 -5.14
CA THR A 104 -16.65 11.28 -5.50
C THR A 104 -17.06 11.42 -6.96
N LYS A 105 -17.07 12.65 -7.49
CA LYS A 105 -17.39 12.92 -8.90
C LYS A 105 -16.33 12.41 -9.86
N GLY A 106 -15.06 12.45 -9.47
CA GLY A 106 -13.94 11.95 -10.29
C GLY A 106 -13.72 10.44 -10.17
N PHE A 107 -14.20 9.82 -9.09
CA PHE A 107 -13.96 8.40 -8.83
C PHE A 107 -14.48 7.50 -9.97
N PRO A 108 -13.76 6.45 -10.38
CA PRO A 108 -12.58 5.86 -9.77
C PRO A 108 -11.22 6.46 -10.21
N PHE A 109 -11.23 7.49 -11.06
CA PHE A 109 -10.03 8.07 -11.61
C PHE A 109 -9.46 9.18 -10.72
N PRO A 110 -8.13 9.40 -10.74
CA PRO A 110 -7.55 10.58 -10.11
C PRO A 110 -8.06 11.86 -10.79
N LEU A 111 -8.24 12.90 -10.00
CA LEU A 111 -8.57 14.23 -10.50
C LEU A 111 -7.46 14.75 -11.42
N ALA A 112 -7.83 15.53 -12.42
CA ALA A 112 -6.88 16.29 -13.20
C ALA A 112 -6.06 17.23 -12.29
N LEU A 113 -4.83 17.57 -12.69
CA LEU A 113 -3.91 18.33 -11.81
C LEU A 113 -4.50 19.65 -11.34
N ASP A 114 -5.19 20.38 -12.21
CA ASP A 114 -5.82 21.67 -11.91
C ASP A 114 -7.01 21.53 -10.95
N GLU A 115 -7.76 20.44 -11.03
CA GLU A 115 -8.83 20.11 -10.09
C GLU A 115 -8.24 19.64 -8.75
N LEU A 116 -7.19 18.80 -8.78
CA LEU A 116 -6.52 18.31 -7.58
C LEU A 116 -5.89 19.46 -6.79
N LEU A 117 -5.30 20.45 -7.46
CA LEU A 117 -4.75 21.64 -6.81
C LEU A 117 -5.79 22.39 -5.99
N LYS A 118 -7.03 22.45 -6.47
CA LYS A 118 -8.17 23.12 -5.82
C LYS A 118 -8.90 22.22 -4.81
N ALA A 119 -8.70 20.92 -4.89
CA ALA A 119 -9.39 19.96 -4.02
C ALA A 119 -9.00 20.15 -2.53
N PRO A 120 -9.89 19.83 -1.58
CA PRO A 120 -9.59 19.94 -0.15
C PRO A 120 -8.47 18.97 0.28
N LEU A 121 -7.80 19.30 1.38
CA LEU A 121 -6.81 18.43 2.03
C LEU A 121 -7.47 17.37 2.93
N ASP A 122 -8.77 17.49 3.15
CA ASP A 122 -9.52 16.59 4.00
C ASP A 122 -9.60 15.19 3.40
N ILE A 123 -9.66 14.19 4.28
CA ILE A 123 -9.91 12.81 3.88
C ILE A 123 -11.42 12.64 3.71
N ILE A 124 -11.84 12.25 2.53
CA ILE A 124 -13.25 12.16 2.13
C ILE A 124 -13.55 10.72 1.69
N CYS A 125 -14.61 10.13 2.21
CA CYS A 125 -15.12 8.88 1.65
C CYS A 125 -15.76 9.14 0.28
N ALA A 126 -15.12 8.67 -0.77
CA ALA A 126 -15.51 8.92 -2.15
C ALA A 126 -16.42 7.84 -2.73
N ALA A 127 -16.29 6.58 -2.27
CA ALA A 127 -17.06 5.46 -2.80
C ALA A 127 -17.14 4.32 -1.78
N GLN A 128 -18.12 3.43 -2.00
CA GLN A 128 -18.22 2.12 -1.38
C GLN A 128 -18.10 1.06 -2.46
N TRP A 129 -17.30 0.02 -2.20
CA TRP A 129 -17.22 -1.19 -3.00
C TRP A 129 -17.42 -2.42 -2.13
N ASP A 130 -18.52 -3.12 -2.38
CA ASP A 130 -18.84 -4.36 -1.69
C ASP A 130 -18.28 -5.55 -2.46
N GLU A 131 -17.57 -6.41 -1.78
CA GLU A 131 -17.13 -7.72 -2.21
C GLU A 131 -17.91 -8.79 -1.45
N LYS A 132 -17.70 -10.05 -1.74
CA LYS A 132 -18.50 -11.13 -1.17
C LYS A 132 -18.39 -11.21 0.36
N ASP A 133 -17.21 -10.95 0.90
CA ASP A 133 -16.81 -11.15 2.29
C ASP A 133 -16.57 -9.83 3.04
N ARG A 134 -16.54 -8.70 2.34
CA ARG A 134 -16.17 -7.41 2.93
C ARG A 134 -16.82 -6.20 2.25
N SER A 135 -17.00 -5.12 3.02
CA SER A 135 -17.41 -3.81 2.49
C SER A 135 -16.22 -2.85 2.57
N ASN A 136 -15.80 -2.33 1.43
CA ASN A 136 -14.68 -1.41 1.31
C ASN A 136 -15.17 0.04 1.11
N PHE A 137 -14.69 0.96 1.94
CA PHE A 137 -14.95 2.39 1.84
C PHE A 137 -13.68 3.10 1.39
N MET A 138 -13.75 3.74 0.21
CA MET A 138 -12.62 4.41 -0.43
C MET A 138 -12.47 5.82 0.09
N MET A 139 -11.38 6.07 0.81
CA MET A 139 -11.04 7.35 1.40
C MET A 139 -10.06 8.09 0.50
N CYS A 140 -10.50 9.16 -0.17
CA CYS A 140 -9.65 9.97 -1.03
C CYS A 140 -9.13 11.21 -0.29
N SER A 141 -7.88 11.56 -0.54
CA SER A 141 -7.28 12.80 -0.02
C SER A 141 -6.19 13.31 -0.96
N LYS A 142 -5.91 14.62 -0.88
CA LYS A 142 -4.75 15.25 -1.50
C LYS A 142 -3.60 15.31 -0.50
N GLN A 143 -2.43 14.87 -0.92
CA GLN A 143 -1.18 15.04 -0.19
C GLN A 143 -0.12 15.62 -1.11
N TYR A 144 0.98 16.13 -0.52
CA TYR A 144 2.12 16.65 -1.26
C TYR A 144 3.33 15.77 -1.03
N ILE A 145 3.97 15.35 -2.12
CA ILE A 145 5.28 14.72 -2.08
C ILE A 145 6.35 15.74 -2.48
N THR A 146 7.54 15.59 -1.89
CA THR A 146 8.71 16.39 -2.24
C THR A 146 9.54 15.61 -3.23
N GLU A 147 9.71 16.14 -4.43
CA GLU A 147 10.61 15.62 -5.45
C GLU A 147 11.89 16.42 -5.43
N ARG A 148 13.01 15.72 -5.51
CA ARG A 148 14.34 16.30 -5.65
C ARG A 148 14.89 15.92 -7.01
N GLU A 149 15.41 16.89 -7.72
CA GLU A 149 16.01 16.71 -9.04
C GLU A 149 17.40 17.34 -9.02
N GLU A 150 18.40 16.52 -9.30
CA GLU A 150 19.77 17.01 -9.48
C GLU A 150 19.88 17.60 -10.89
N LEU A 151 20.30 18.83 -10.97
CA LEU A 151 20.45 19.58 -12.21
C LEU A 151 21.95 19.91 -12.41
N PRO A 152 22.46 19.89 -13.63
CA PRO A 152 23.79 20.39 -13.92
C PRO A 152 23.97 21.82 -13.43
N GLY A 153 25.17 22.19 -12.98
CA GLY A 153 25.46 23.53 -12.45
C GLY A 153 25.20 24.68 -13.43
N ASP A 154 25.22 24.38 -14.74
CA ASP A 154 24.95 25.29 -15.84
C ASP A 154 23.43 25.37 -16.21
N SER A 155 22.56 24.76 -15.41
CA SER A 155 21.08 24.80 -15.65
C SER A 155 20.44 26.15 -15.28
N LEU A 156 21.17 27.06 -14.62
CA LEU A 156 20.72 28.42 -14.37
C LEU A 156 20.91 29.29 -15.61
N ASP A 157 19.97 30.21 -15.82
CA ASP A 157 20.13 31.26 -16.83
C ASP A 157 21.22 32.29 -16.42
N ASP A 158 21.60 33.16 -17.38
CA ASP A 158 22.67 34.12 -17.17
C ASP A 158 22.37 35.13 -16.04
N ASP A 159 21.10 35.42 -15.78
CA ASP A 159 20.73 36.39 -14.74
C ASP A 159 20.81 35.73 -13.35
N ALA A 160 20.32 34.49 -13.22
CA ALA A 160 20.48 33.73 -11.97
C ALA A 160 21.96 33.39 -11.69
N THR A 161 22.77 33.12 -12.71
CA THR A 161 24.22 32.89 -12.56
C THR A 161 24.94 34.17 -12.08
N LYS A 162 24.52 35.38 -12.50
CA LYS A 162 25.05 36.65 -11.99
C LYS A 162 24.72 36.87 -10.52
N ASP A 163 23.52 36.50 -10.09
CA ASP A 163 23.06 36.71 -8.73
C ASP A 163 23.64 35.70 -7.72
N PHE A 164 23.76 34.46 -8.12
CA PHE A 164 24.14 33.36 -7.23
C PHE A 164 25.52 32.73 -7.49
N GLY A 165 26.18 33.10 -8.61
CA GLY A 165 27.46 32.54 -9.02
C GLY A 165 27.31 31.17 -9.75
N VAL A 166 28.45 30.52 -10.00
CA VAL A 166 28.54 29.24 -10.66
C VAL A 166 28.51 28.13 -9.60
N PHE A 167 27.66 27.15 -9.80
CA PHE A 167 27.56 25.96 -8.94
C PHE A 167 28.08 24.73 -9.69
N ASP A 168 28.74 23.82 -8.96
CA ASP A 168 29.12 22.52 -9.50
C ASP A 168 27.86 21.64 -9.70
N GLU A 169 26.88 21.77 -8.80
CA GLU A 169 25.65 20.99 -8.78
C GLU A 169 24.50 21.81 -8.20
N LEU A 170 23.30 21.63 -8.74
CA LEU A 170 22.06 22.28 -8.29
C LEU A 170 21.04 21.23 -7.87
N ILE A 171 20.33 21.49 -6.80
CA ILE A 171 19.23 20.63 -6.35
C ILE A 171 17.91 21.39 -6.46
N GLY A 172 17.11 21.02 -7.44
CA GLY A 172 15.73 21.46 -7.57
C GLY A 172 14.84 20.70 -6.57
N ILE A 173 14.07 21.47 -5.77
CA ILE A 173 13.07 20.90 -4.85
C ILE A 173 11.70 21.40 -5.26
N ARG A 174 10.81 20.48 -5.60
CA ARG A 174 9.41 20.81 -5.90
C ARG A 174 8.45 19.99 -5.06
N ARG A 175 7.28 20.58 -4.75
CA ARG A 175 6.17 19.87 -4.12
C ARG A 175 5.12 19.56 -5.18
N ARG A 176 4.84 18.27 -5.37
CA ARG A 176 3.80 17.79 -6.30
C ARG A 176 2.61 17.25 -5.51
N PRO A 177 1.37 17.72 -5.79
CA PRO A 177 0.19 17.11 -5.21
C PRO A 177 -0.03 15.72 -5.81
N ILE A 178 -0.44 14.79 -4.96
CA ILE A 178 -0.90 13.46 -5.36
C ILE A 178 -2.23 13.16 -4.69
N GLN A 179 -3.08 12.41 -5.40
CA GLN A 179 -4.30 11.85 -4.82
C GLN A 179 -4.02 10.46 -4.28
N LEU A 180 -4.42 10.22 -3.04
CA LEU A 180 -4.30 8.95 -2.36
C LEU A 180 -5.66 8.26 -2.26
N TYR A 181 -5.63 6.94 -2.23
CA TYR A 181 -6.79 6.05 -2.11
C TYR A 181 -6.57 5.12 -0.92
N ASP A 182 -6.92 5.61 0.26
CA ASP A 182 -6.94 4.82 1.48
C ASP A 182 -8.23 4.00 1.54
N VAL A 183 -8.23 2.90 2.26
CA VAL A 183 -9.39 2.00 2.34
C VAL A 183 -9.71 1.72 3.80
N VAL A 184 -10.99 1.79 4.14
CA VAL A 184 -11.53 1.19 5.37
C VAL A 184 -12.34 -0.03 4.93
N SER A 185 -11.89 -1.20 5.34
CA SER A 185 -12.50 -2.49 4.98
C SER A 185 -13.14 -3.11 6.21
N LEU A 186 -14.40 -3.50 6.10
CA LEU A 186 -15.21 -4.08 7.17
C LEU A 186 -15.50 -5.53 6.84
N LEU A 187 -14.98 -6.46 7.65
CA LEU A 187 -15.02 -7.92 7.46
C LEU A 187 -15.86 -8.56 8.59
N PRO A 188 -17.19 -8.61 8.45
CA PRO A 188 -18.07 -9.03 9.54
C PRO A 188 -17.88 -10.50 9.92
N ASP A 189 -17.61 -11.39 8.95
CA ASP A 189 -17.45 -12.82 9.21
C ASP A 189 -16.16 -13.12 9.97
N GLU A 190 -15.12 -12.29 9.80
CA GLU A 190 -13.84 -12.40 10.50
C GLU A 190 -13.78 -11.59 11.80
N GLY A 191 -14.75 -10.69 12.01
CA GLY A 191 -14.72 -9.78 13.15
C GLY A 191 -13.61 -8.74 13.07
N LEU A 192 -13.26 -8.31 11.85
CA LEU A 192 -12.12 -7.41 11.60
C LEU A 192 -12.54 -6.10 10.93
N ILE A 193 -11.88 -5.03 11.33
CA ILE A 193 -11.83 -3.76 10.60
C ILE A 193 -10.38 -3.50 10.19
N GLU A 194 -10.15 -3.29 8.90
CA GLU A 194 -8.84 -2.96 8.36
C GLU A 194 -8.81 -1.50 7.87
N ILE A 195 -7.74 -0.80 8.20
CA ILE A 195 -7.41 0.49 7.60
C ILE A 195 -6.15 0.29 6.77
N ARG A 196 -6.26 0.54 5.47
CA ARG A 196 -5.19 0.37 4.48
C ARG A 196 -4.82 1.72 3.89
N LEU A 197 -3.61 2.19 4.16
CA LEU A 197 -3.12 3.47 3.60
C LEU A 197 -2.35 3.25 2.31
N ASP A 198 -2.62 4.10 1.34
CA ASP A 198 -1.89 4.17 0.07
C ASP A 198 -0.52 4.89 0.25
N GLY A 199 0.41 4.70 -0.69
CA GLY A 199 1.66 5.47 -0.74
C GLY A 199 2.74 5.03 0.25
N VAL A 200 2.86 3.73 0.55
CA VAL A 200 3.86 3.14 1.50
C VAL A 200 5.27 3.70 1.32
N LYS A 201 5.73 3.85 0.08
CA LYS A 201 7.10 4.28 -0.25
C LYS A 201 7.26 5.80 -0.40
N LYS A 202 6.17 6.56 -0.28
CA LYS A 202 6.13 8.00 -0.57
C LYS A 202 6.16 8.87 0.69
N PHE A 203 5.87 8.29 1.84
CA PHE A 203 5.72 9.01 3.11
C PHE A 203 6.56 8.38 4.21
N ASN A 204 6.99 9.22 5.14
CA ASN A 204 7.70 8.78 6.35
C ASN A 204 6.69 8.22 7.39
N ALA A 205 7.22 7.63 8.46
CA ALA A 205 6.42 7.02 9.52
C ALA A 205 5.48 8.01 10.23
N ASP A 206 5.89 9.27 10.39
CA ASP A 206 5.07 10.30 11.06
C ASP A 206 3.88 10.71 10.18
N ASP A 207 4.08 10.85 8.87
CA ASP A 207 3.00 11.14 7.92
C ASP A 207 1.99 9.99 7.86
N ILE A 208 2.48 8.74 7.83
CA ILE A 208 1.66 7.53 7.87
C ILE A 208 0.85 7.48 9.18
N SER A 209 1.50 7.67 10.33
CA SER A 209 0.84 7.63 11.65
C SER A 209 -0.21 8.74 11.79
N ARG A 210 0.04 9.92 11.21
CA ARG A 210 -0.90 11.06 11.22
C ARG A 210 -2.13 10.78 10.36
N ARG A 211 -1.93 10.21 9.16
CA ARG A 211 -3.05 9.82 8.28
C ARG A 211 -3.88 8.69 8.89
N MET A 212 -3.22 7.67 9.43
CA MET A 212 -3.88 6.56 10.13
C MET A 212 -4.81 7.09 11.22
N ARG A 213 -4.31 7.92 12.14
CA ARG A 213 -5.11 8.53 13.21
C ARG A 213 -6.28 9.35 12.70
N ARG A 214 -6.13 10.08 11.58
CA ARG A 214 -7.24 10.85 11.00
C ARG A 214 -8.36 9.94 10.49
N ILE A 215 -8.04 8.82 9.86
CA ILE A 215 -9.06 7.86 9.40
C ILE A 215 -9.71 7.16 10.61
N GLU A 216 -8.93 6.74 11.61
CA GLU A 216 -9.44 6.20 12.87
C GLU A 216 -10.47 7.17 13.50
N GLN A 217 -10.13 8.45 13.59
CA GLN A 217 -11.03 9.48 14.12
C GLN A 217 -12.30 9.65 13.29
N LEU A 218 -12.19 9.65 11.95
CA LEU A 218 -13.35 9.75 11.07
C LEU A 218 -14.32 8.59 11.25
N VAL A 219 -13.81 7.36 11.32
CA VAL A 219 -14.63 6.15 11.55
C VAL A 219 -15.27 6.18 12.93
N SER A 220 -14.50 6.48 14.00
CA SER A 220 -15.01 6.55 15.37
C SER A 220 -16.06 7.66 15.56
N GLN A 221 -15.82 8.85 15.00
CA GLN A 221 -16.79 9.96 15.06
C GLN A 221 -18.09 9.62 14.31
N PHE A 222 -17.97 8.96 13.15
CA PHE A 222 -19.12 8.51 12.39
C PHE A 222 -19.93 7.46 13.17
N ALA A 223 -19.25 6.48 13.76
CA ALA A 223 -19.87 5.42 14.57
C ALA A 223 -20.55 5.99 15.82
N ALA A 224 -19.86 6.90 16.54
CA ALA A 224 -20.44 7.58 17.71
C ALA A 224 -21.76 8.29 17.35
N LYS A 225 -21.77 9.02 16.23
CA LYS A 225 -22.94 9.79 15.80
C LYS A 225 -24.10 8.93 15.31
N ASN A 226 -23.82 7.83 14.59
CA ASN A 226 -24.86 7.10 13.84
C ASN A 226 -25.27 5.78 14.49
N ILE A 227 -24.40 5.15 15.29
CA ILE A 227 -24.69 3.90 16.00
C ILE A 227 -24.41 3.95 17.50
N GLY A 228 -24.03 5.13 18.04
CA GLY A 228 -23.82 5.33 19.48
C GLY A 228 -22.55 4.66 20.04
N THR A 229 -21.59 4.27 19.19
CA THR A 229 -20.40 3.50 19.59
C THR A 229 -19.12 4.29 19.25
N PRO A 230 -18.62 5.15 20.16
CA PRO A 230 -17.41 5.95 19.93
C PRO A 230 -16.14 5.10 19.81
N ASP A 231 -16.05 4.00 20.55
CA ASP A 231 -14.90 3.10 20.59
C ASP A 231 -15.09 1.90 19.65
N ILE A 232 -15.62 2.16 18.45
CA ILE A 232 -15.90 1.12 17.45
C ILE A 232 -14.63 0.38 17.00
N LEU A 233 -13.49 1.05 16.98
CA LEU A 233 -12.20 0.44 16.70
C LEU A 233 -11.71 -0.26 17.96
N GLY A 234 -12.06 -1.51 18.15
CA GLY A 234 -11.75 -2.33 19.33
C GLY A 234 -10.26 -2.54 19.58
N THR A 235 -9.85 -3.79 19.77
CA THR A 235 -8.45 -4.14 20.07
C THR A 235 -7.62 -4.14 18.79
N LYS A 236 -6.49 -3.44 18.83
CA LYS A 236 -5.51 -3.46 17.73
C LYS A 236 -4.77 -4.79 17.71
N LEU A 237 -4.59 -5.38 16.53
CA LEU A 237 -3.72 -6.54 16.39
C LEU A 237 -2.26 -6.16 16.62
N ASN A 238 -1.53 -7.03 17.30
CA ASN A 238 -0.10 -6.90 17.54
C ASN A 238 0.66 -7.87 16.63
N PHE A 239 1.39 -7.35 15.67
CA PHE A 239 2.17 -8.13 14.70
C PHE A 239 3.58 -8.50 15.17
N TYR A 240 4.02 -8.06 16.35
CA TYR A 240 5.35 -8.42 16.85
C TYR A 240 5.56 -9.94 16.95
N PRO A 241 4.62 -10.76 17.47
CA PRO A 241 4.78 -12.21 17.53
C PRO A 241 4.89 -12.86 16.13
N ALA A 242 4.31 -12.26 15.12
CA ALA A 242 4.36 -12.76 13.75
C ALA A 242 5.78 -12.70 13.16
N ILE A 243 6.67 -11.84 13.66
CA ILE A 243 8.07 -11.76 13.20
C ILE A 243 8.76 -13.12 13.39
N LYS A 244 8.65 -13.71 14.60
CA LYS A 244 9.23 -15.03 14.87
C LYS A 244 8.56 -16.12 14.05
N LYS A 245 7.22 -16.12 13.95
CA LYS A 245 6.45 -17.09 13.13
C LYS A 245 6.92 -17.05 11.68
N LEU A 246 7.08 -15.86 11.09
CA LEU A 246 7.55 -15.68 9.72
C LEU A 246 9.01 -16.12 9.53
N TYR A 247 9.88 -15.88 10.50
CA TYR A 247 11.27 -16.30 10.43
C TYR A 247 11.41 -17.82 10.51
N ASP A 248 10.67 -18.48 11.40
CA ASP A 248 10.78 -19.91 11.65
C ASP A 248 10.12 -20.77 10.54
N THR A 249 9.12 -20.25 9.82
CA THR A 249 8.43 -21.02 8.77
C THR A 249 9.28 -21.13 7.50
N ASN A 250 9.34 -22.34 6.91
CA ASN A 250 10.20 -22.64 5.75
C ASN A 250 9.60 -22.20 4.41
N ASP A 251 8.33 -21.83 4.34
CA ASP A 251 7.69 -21.29 3.14
C ASP A 251 8.16 -19.84 2.86
N GLY A 252 8.18 -19.45 1.60
CA GLY A 252 8.58 -18.10 1.18
C GLY A 252 10.06 -17.79 1.43
N VAL A 253 10.46 -16.58 1.11
CA VAL A 253 11.84 -16.08 1.12
C VAL A 253 11.95 -14.89 2.07
N VAL A 254 12.81 -14.96 3.07
CA VAL A 254 13.13 -13.83 3.95
C VAL A 254 14.15 -12.93 3.24
N GLY A 255 13.67 -11.80 2.73
CA GLY A 255 14.48 -10.83 1.99
C GLY A 255 15.24 -9.85 2.88
N GLU A 256 14.68 -9.56 4.07
CA GLU A 256 15.27 -8.63 5.04
C GLU A 256 14.93 -9.06 6.48
N LEU A 257 15.91 -8.97 7.39
CA LEU A 257 15.76 -9.26 8.80
C LEU A 257 16.51 -8.23 9.64
N GLY A 258 15.80 -7.61 10.60
CA GLY A 258 16.42 -6.82 11.66
C GLY A 258 16.44 -7.61 12.97
N HIS A 259 17.59 -7.71 13.62
CA HIS A 259 17.71 -8.43 14.86
C HIS A 259 18.75 -7.80 15.80
N VAL A 260 18.62 -8.10 17.06
CA VAL A 260 19.63 -7.79 18.09
C VAL A 260 20.14 -9.11 18.69
N THR A 261 21.39 -9.10 19.16
CA THR A 261 22.00 -10.24 19.80
C THR A 261 22.16 -10.00 21.30
N ASP A 262 22.39 -11.05 22.08
CA ASP A 262 22.69 -11.01 23.50
C ASP A 262 23.92 -10.13 23.84
N ALA A 263 24.87 -9.99 22.92
CA ALA A 263 26.00 -9.06 23.01
C ALA A 263 25.64 -7.59 22.67
N ALA A 264 24.34 -7.24 22.59
CA ALA A 264 23.83 -5.92 22.23
C ALA A 264 24.22 -5.43 20.82
N GLY A 265 24.61 -6.34 19.91
CA GLY A 265 24.79 -6.03 18.51
C GLY A 265 23.43 -5.79 17.82
N ILE A 266 23.36 -4.72 17.01
CA ILE A 266 22.16 -4.39 16.19
C ILE A 266 22.51 -4.68 14.74
N TYR A 267 21.74 -5.54 14.10
CA TYR A 267 21.97 -5.99 12.74
C TYR A 267 20.73 -5.75 11.89
N ARG A 268 20.95 -5.42 10.63
CA ARG A 268 19.93 -5.38 9.60
C ARG A 268 20.48 -6.01 8.34
N GLU A 269 20.06 -7.23 8.09
CA GLU A 269 20.47 -8.03 6.95
C GLU A 269 19.47 -7.87 5.83
N LYS A 270 19.97 -7.61 4.62
CA LYS A 270 19.15 -7.43 3.43
C LYS A 270 19.79 -8.10 2.24
N MET A 271 19.03 -8.99 1.60
CA MET A 271 19.51 -9.66 0.41
C MET A 271 19.45 -8.73 -0.81
N ARG A 272 20.54 -8.66 -1.55
CA ARG A 272 20.62 -7.87 -2.79
C ARG A 272 19.67 -8.40 -3.87
N HIS A 273 19.52 -9.72 -3.94
CA HIS A 273 18.65 -10.39 -4.91
C HIS A 273 17.44 -10.98 -4.21
N LYS A 274 16.25 -10.71 -4.74
CA LYS A 274 14.97 -11.19 -4.18
C LYS A 274 14.87 -12.72 -4.07
N SER A 275 15.57 -13.47 -4.93
CA SER A 275 15.61 -14.94 -4.88
C SER A 275 16.51 -15.51 -3.78
N ARG A 276 17.19 -14.68 -3.00
CA ARG A 276 18.08 -15.11 -1.91
C ARG A 276 17.38 -14.91 -0.58
N ASP A 277 17.50 -15.94 0.26
CA ASP A 277 16.95 -15.97 1.61
C ASP A 277 18.07 -15.65 2.62
N VAL A 278 17.80 -14.69 3.51
CA VAL A 278 18.72 -14.32 4.60
C VAL A 278 19.11 -15.54 5.42
N ARG A 279 18.17 -16.43 5.72
CA ARG A 279 18.39 -17.64 6.53
C ARG A 279 19.37 -18.63 5.91
N LEU A 280 19.55 -18.57 4.59
CA LEU A 280 20.49 -19.44 3.84
C LEU A 280 21.83 -18.77 3.57
N ASP A 281 22.01 -17.52 3.99
CA ASP A 281 23.28 -16.81 3.85
C ASP A 281 24.31 -17.38 4.83
N PRO A 282 25.54 -17.75 4.36
CA PRO A 282 26.58 -18.30 5.24
C PRO A 282 26.96 -17.39 6.41
N TYR A 283 26.92 -16.06 6.22
CA TYR A 283 27.22 -15.11 7.26
C TYR A 283 26.14 -15.13 8.36
N HIS A 284 24.87 -15.09 7.97
CA HIS A 284 23.74 -15.22 8.88
C HIS A 284 23.79 -16.54 9.66
N HIS A 285 24.01 -17.67 8.96
CA HIS A 285 24.10 -18.98 9.59
C HIS A 285 25.28 -19.07 10.57
N GLY A 286 26.44 -18.55 10.20
CA GLY A 286 27.61 -18.51 11.10
C GLY A 286 27.34 -17.65 12.34
N GLY A 287 26.65 -16.53 12.18
CA GLY A 287 26.25 -15.64 13.27
C GLY A 287 25.25 -16.31 14.23
N THR A 288 24.21 -16.95 13.70
CA THR A 288 23.15 -17.60 14.52
C THR A 288 23.67 -18.78 15.34
N VAL A 289 24.69 -19.51 14.85
CA VAL A 289 25.34 -20.59 15.62
C VAL A 289 26.19 -20.05 16.76
N ALA A 290 26.70 -18.83 16.66
CA ALA A 290 27.60 -18.20 17.63
C ALA A 290 26.88 -17.44 18.76
N VAL A 291 25.57 -17.18 18.64
CA VAL A 291 24.77 -16.46 19.63
C VAL A 291 23.76 -17.39 20.32
N VAL A 292 23.41 -17.08 21.58
CA VAL A 292 22.46 -17.88 22.35
C VAL A 292 21.02 -17.63 21.89
N ASP A 293 20.70 -16.37 21.56
CA ASP A 293 19.36 -15.97 21.11
C ASP A 293 19.47 -14.87 20.06
N LEU A 294 18.63 -14.99 19.02
CA LEU A 294 18.45 -14.02 17.96
C LEU A 294 17.09 -13.36 18.15
N ASN A 295 17.10 -12.14 18.69
CA ASN A 295 15.89 -11.39 18.95
C ASN A 295 15.52 -10.53 17.73
N ALA A 296 14.68 -11.05 16.84
CA ALA A 296 14.23 -10.35 15.65
C ALA A 296 13.23 -9.24 15.99
N TYR A 297 13.44 -8.03 15.46
CA TYR A 297 12.57 -6.87 15.65
C TYR A 297 11.87 -6.40 14.38
N SER A 298 12.35 -6.79 13.22
CA SER A 298 11.72 -6.47 11.93
C SER A 298 11.98 -7.58 10.92
N ILE A 299 11.05 -7.79 10.00
CA ILE A 299 11.18 -8.82 8.95
C ILE A 299 10.50 -8.35 7.66
N SER A 300 11.04 -8.76 6.51
CA SER A 300 10.35 -8.72 5.22
C SER A 300 10.44 -10.10 4.57
N LYS A 301 9.28 -10.66 4.23
CA LYS A 301 9.15 -11.99 3.63
C LYS A 301 8.19 -11.94 2.47
N HIS A 302 8.52 -12.63 1.38
CA HIS A 302 7.69 -12.70 0.19
C HIS A 302 7.52 -14.14 -0.28
N TRP A 303 6.48 -14.37 -1.09
CA TRP A 303 6.09 -15.68 -1.60
C TRP A 303 5.78 -15.57 -3.10
N PRO A 304 5.83 -16.71 -3.84
CA PRO A 304 5.18 -16.76 -5.15
C PRO A 304 3.70 -16.43 -5.03
N SER A 305 3.19 -15.63 -5.95
CA SER A 305 1.77 -15.24 -5.99
C SER A 305 0.87 -16.44 -6.26
N PRO A 306 -0.17 -16.71 -5.45
CA PRO A 306 -1.20 -17.68 -5.77
C PRO A 306 -1.99 -17.32 -7.03
N ALA A 307 -2.14 -16.03 -7.34
CA ALA A 307 -2.78 -15.53 -8.55
C ALA A 307 -1.92 -15.75 -9.83
N GLY A 308 -0.68 -16.22 -9.72
CA GLY A 308 0.21 -16.58 -10.83
C GLY A 308 1.49 -15.76 -10.88
N ASN A 309 1.49 -14.60 -11.55
CA ASN A 309 2.66 -13.77 -11.67
C ASN A 309 2.73 -12.76 -10.53
N GLY A 310 3.83 -12.74 -9.80
CA GLY A 310 4.01 -11.79 -8.71
C GLY A 310 4.79 -12.38 -7.55
N GLU A 311 5.15 -11.53 -6.62
CA GLU A 311 5.81 -11.89 -5.36
C GLU A 311 5.21 -10.99 -4.27
N PRO A 312 3.97 -11.31 -3.80
CA PRO A 312 3.38 -10.59 -2.68
C PRO A 312 4.25 -10.72 -1.43
N GLU A 313 4.30 -9.66 -0.64
CA GLU A 313 5.28 -9.49 0.44
C GLU A 313 4.62 -8.90 1.67
N ILE A 314 4.95 -9.43 2.85
CA ILE A 314 4.72 -8.80 4.15
C ILE A 314 6.03 -8.19 4.63
N SER A 315 5.97 -6.94 5.10
CA SER A 315 7.05 -6.32 5.85
C SER A 315 6.49 -5.78 7.16
N ILE A 316 7.09 -6.21 8.28
CA ILE A 316 6.81 -5.71 9.62
C ILE A 316 7.97 -4.80 10.02
N PRO A 317 7.84 -3.47 9.79
CA PRO A 317 8.90 -2.53 10.08
C PRO A 317 8.88 -2.16 11.56
N ALA A 318 10.04 -2.17 12.21
CA ALA A 318 10.17 -1.61 13.55
C ALA A 318 11.60 -1.07 13.78
N HIS A 319 11.72 -0.27 14.83
CA HIS A 319 13.00 0.18 15.34
C HIS A 319 13.56 -0.84 16.33
N PHE A 320 14.87 -1.01 16.37
CA PHE A 320 15.52 -2.02 17.20
C PHE A 320 15.19 -1.90 18.70
N SER A 321 14.83 -0.71 19.18
CA SER A 321 14.46 -0.48 20.58
C SER A 321 13.30 -1.35 21.05
N ILE A 322 12.43 -1.79 20.14
CA ILE A 322 11.28 -2.64 20.49
C ILE A 322 11.71 -4.01 21.01
N ALA A 323 12.89 -4.50 20.61
CA ALA A 323 13.44 -5.77 21.07
C ALA A 323 13.78 -5.77 22.57
N SER A 324 13.94 -4.60 23.16
CA SER A 324 14.21 -4.41 24.60
C SER A 324 12.94 -4.11 25.41
N ASP A 325 11.80 -3.99 24.75
CA ASP A 325 10.52 -3.73 25.43
C ASP A 325 10.00 -5.01 26.09
N LYS A 326 9.44 -4.88 27.31
CA LYS A 326 8.85 -6.01 28.04
C LYS A 326 7.55 -6.52 27.38
N ASN A 327 6.83 -5.63 26.73
CA ASN A 327 5.57 -5.92 26.03
C ASN A 327 5.61 -5.26 24.64
N PRO A 328 6.39 -5.82 23.71
CA PRO A 328 6.56 -5.23 22.40
C PRO A 328 5.25 -5.25 21.58
N VAL A 329 4.87 -4.10 21.03
CA VAL A 329 3.67 -3.94 20.20
C VAL A 329 4.02 -3.29 18.89
N ILE A 330 3.69 -3.97 17.78
CA ILE A 330 3.71 -3.44 16.42
C ILE A 330 2.31 -3.56 15.86
N ASP A 331 1.62 -2.44 15.67
CA ASP A 331 0.23 -2.39 15.22
C ASP A 331 0.09 -2.03 13.72
N ILE A 332 1.20 -1.97 13.00
CA ILE A 332 1.25 -1.64 11.57
C ILE A 332 2.13 -2.66 10.85
N LEU A 333 1.66 -3.10 9.69
CA LEU A 333 2.46 -3.87 8.73
C LEU A 333 2.35 -3.29 7.32
N HIS A 334 3.27 -3.64 6.44
CA HIS A 334 3.21 -3.31 5.02
C HIS A 334 2.88 -4.56 4.22
N VAL A 335 1.84 -4.48 3.41
CA VAL A 335 1.49 -5.47 2.39
C VAL A 335 1.91 -4.91 1.05
N LEU A 336 2.81 -5.60 0.35
CA LEU A 336 3.47 -5.09 -0.85
C LEU A 336 3.33 -6.04 -2.02
N ASN A 337 3.39 -5.49 -3.24
CA ASN A 337 3.43 -6.22 -4.51
C ASN A 337 2.22 -7.12 -4.78
N CYS A 338 1.12 -7.01 -4.04
CA CYS A 338 -0.12 -7.73 -4.32
C CYS A 338 -0.74 -7.23 -5.63
N THR A 339 -1.24 -8.13 -6.44
CA THR A 339 -1.88 -7.84 -7.72
C THR A 339 -3.38 -8.08 -7.69
N SER A 340 -3.88 -8.74 -6.64
CA SER A 340 -5.27 -9.14 -6.45
C SER A 340 -5.64 -9.22 -4.97
N GLN A 341 -6.94 -9.41 -4.70
CA GLN A 341 -7.45 -9.78 -3.37
C GLN A 341 -6.81 -11.09 -2.89
N GLU A 342 -6.72 -12.09 -3.77
CA GLU A 342 -6.15 -13.40 -3.45
C GLU A 342 -4.69 -13.29 -2.94
N ASP A 343 -3.87 -12.47 -3.59
CA ASP A 343 -2.50 -12.19 -3.12
C ASP A 343 -2.50 -11.54 -1.74
N TYR A 344 -3.39 -10.57 -1.54
CA TYR A 344 -3.49 -9.80 -0.29
C TYR A 344 -3.90 -10.70 0.88
N ASP A 345 -4.98 -11.45 0.72
CA ASP A 345 -5.50 -12.35 1.75
C ASP A 345 -4.48 -13.48 2.04
N PHE A 346 -3.86 -14.04 1.01
CA PHE A 346 -2.83 -15.07 1.16
C PHE A 346 -1.66 -14.61 2.06
N VAL A 347 -1.14 -13.41 1.87
CA VAL A 347 -0.02 -12.95 2.69
C VAL A 347 -0.47 -12.48 4.08
N LEU A 348 -1.69 -11.96 4.20
CA LEU A 348 -2.24 -11.54 5.48
C LEU A 348 -2.48 -12.74 6.41
N ASP A 349 -2.96 -13.87 5.89
CA ASP A 349 -3.14 -15.14 6.62
C ASP A 349 -1.83 -15.68 7.24
N LYS A 350 -0.67 -15.26 6.72
CA LYS A 350 0.63 -15.65 7.30
C LYS A 350 0.91 -14.98 8.64
N VAL A 351 0.24 -13.87 8.94
CA VAL A 351 0.48 -13.06 10.14
C VAL A 351 -0.71 -13.01 11.10
N LEU A 352 -1.88 -13.37 10.64
CA LEU A 352 -3.09 -13.63 11.43
C LEU A 352 -3.12 -15.09 11.95
#